data_c281ccb7108047dc2f32c4d2456af7da
#
_entry.id   c281ccb7108047dc2f32c4d2456af7da
#
_cell.length_a   1.000
_cell.length_b   1.000
_cell.length_c   1.000
_cell.angle_alpha   90.00
_cell.angle_beta   90.00
_cell.angle_gamma   90.00
#
_symmetry.space_group_name_H-M   'P 1'
#
loop_
_entity.id
_entity.type
_entity.pdbx_description
1 polymer ?
#
loop_
_entity_poly.entity_id
_entity_poly.type
_entity_poly.pdbx_seq_one_letter_code
_entity_poly.pdbx_strand_id
1 'polypeptide(L)'
;MSYSRSVLEMIGNTPMHEITRIDTGVCRLFVKLENQNPGGSIKDRIGLSIIEDAEKEGQLKAGGTIIEATAGNTGLGLALVAAQKGYRLILIIPDKMSADKVRHLRALGAEIILTRSDVPKGHPEYYQDMAERMVQEIPGAFWASQFDNPANPKAHETGTGPEIWEQMEGNLDAFVAGVGSGGTISGVGRFLKLKNQEIRIVVADPEGSVVARAVKTGEVRYEGGSWLVEGIGEDFIPDNLDLFVIDEGETVSDTEAFAATNELLRQEGILGGSSTGTLLAGALKWCRKQSTPKRVVTLVCDTGNKYLSKAFDEAWLQEQGLTNRKPTLDLRDLIVRRADEGRVVMVGPGDTLNTAYGRMRANDVSQLPVLDDNETIIGLLDEEDLLLAVHDSPSCFADNVSQHMTTELDIIDYAAGIDSLFPIFKAGKVAIVQQGPTFLGLITRVDLINHLRRKVP
;
A
#
# COMPACT_ATOMS: atom_id res chain seq x y z
N MET A 1 -31.14 5.40 16.53
CA MET A 1 -30.90 6.85 16.28
C MET A 1 -30.38 6.97 14.84
N SER A 2 -30.78 8.00 14.12
CA SER A 2 -30.39 8.16 12.71
C SER A 2 -29.04 8.89 12.52
N TYR A 3 -28.33 9.21 13.59
CA TYR A 3 -27.02 9.90 13.55
C TYR A 3 -26.16 9.49 14.76
N SER A 4 -24.82 9.50 14.56
CA SER A 4 -23.82 9.30 15.61
C SER A 4 -23.50 10.62 16.31
N ARG A 5 -23.15 10.55 17.60
CA ARG A 5 -22.65 11.71 18.36
C ARG A 5 -21.13 11.79 18.38
N SER A 6 -20.45 10.69 18.11
CA SER A 6 -19.00 10.60 17.98
C SER A 6 -18.65 9.77 16.76
N VAL A 7 -17.55 10.11 16.09
CA VAL A 7 -16.99 9.32 15.00
C VAL A 7 -16.59 7.91 15.48
N LEU A 8 -16.28 7.73 16.76
CA LEU A 8 -15.95 6.42 17.34
C LEU A 8 -17.13 5.45 17.32
N GLU A 9 -18.38 5.95 17.39
CA GLU A 9 -19.60 5.14 17.26
C GLU A 9 -19.81 4.60 15.83
N MET A 10 -19.05 5.10 14.86
CA MET A 10 -19.11 4.67 13.48
C MET A 10 -18.10 3.54 13.19
N ILE A 11 -17.23 3.19 14.14
CA ILE A 11 -16.28 2.09 14.01
C ILE A 11 -17.04 0.77 14.13
N GLY A 12 -16.82 -0.12 13.16
CA GLY A 12 -17.55 -1.38 13.09
C GLY A 12 -18.89 -1.29 12.34
N ASN A 13 -19.70 -2.34 12.42
CA ASN A 13 -20.94 -2.51 11.67
C ASN A 13 -20.75 -2.23 10.16
N THR A 14 -19.58 -2.59 9.65
CA THR A 14 -19.21 -2.36 8.25
C THR A 14 -20.07 -3.20 7.31
N PRO A 15 -20.36 -2.72 6.08
CA PRO A 15 -21.13 -3.48 5.11
C PRO A 15 -20.44 -4.76 4.66
N MET A 16 -21.22 -5.67 4.11
CA MET A 16 -20.73 -6.84 3.38
C MET A 16 -21.27 -6.80 1.96
N HIS A 17 -20.43 -7.18 0.99
CA HIS A 17 -20.77 -7.22 -0.42
C HIS A 17 -20.49 -8.61 -0.99
N GLU A 18 -21.39 -9.14 -1.82
CA GLU A 18 -21.18 -10.39 -2.56
C GLU A 18 -20.45 -10.09 -3.87
N ILE A 19 -19.36 -10.79 -4.12
CA ILE A 19 -18.63 -10.73 -5.39
C ILE A 19 -19.47 -11.41 -6.47
N THR A 20 -19.82 -10.67 -7.51
CA THR A 20 -20.74 -11.14 -8.55
C THR A 20 -20.20 -11.10 -9.96
N ARG A 21 -19.09 -10.37 -10.19
CA ARG A 21 -18.51 -10.18 -11.51
C ARG A 21 -17.13 -10.86 -11.68
N ILE A 22 -16.49 -11.20 -10.58
CA ILE A 22 -15.23 -11.98 -10.60
C ILE A 22 -15.60 -13.46 -10.54
N ASP A 23 -14.92 -14.29 -11.34
CA ASP A 23 -15.13 -15.74 -11.34
C ASP A 23 -14.66 -16.38 -10.03
N THR A 24 -15.61 -16.84 -9.22
CA THR A 24 -15.39 -17.51 -7.94
C THR A 24 -15.56 -19.03 -8.03
N GLY A 25 -15.70 -19.59 -9.25
CA GLY A 25 -16.01 -20.99 -9.46
C GLY A 25 -17.41 -21.37 -8.94
N VAL A 26 -17.49 -22.46 -8.16
CA VAL A 26 -18.78 -22.92 -7.59
C VAL A 26 -19.13 -22.19 -6.29
N CYS A 27 -18.25 -21.37 -5.73
CA CYS A 27 -18.45 -20.69 -4.46
C CYS A 27 -19.20 -19.38 -4.60
N ARG A 28 -19.84 -18.96 -3.52
CA ARG A 28 -20.28 -17.58 -3.31
C ARG A 28 -19.29 -16.89 -2.39
N LEU A 29 -18.61 -15.86 -2.91
CA LEU A 29 -17.59 -15.12 -2.18
C LEU A 29 -18.15 -13.76 -1.73
N PHE A 30 -17.94 -13.43 -0.48
CA PHE A 30 -18.37 -12.19 0.14
C PHE A 30 -17.15 -11.44 0.68
N VAL A 31 -17.19 -10.11 0.60
CA VAL A 31 -16.15 -9.24 1.14
C VAL A 31 -16.75 -8.31 2.20
N LYS A 32 -16.19 -8.32 3.40
CA LYS A 32 -16.57 -7.37 4.45
C LYS A 32 -15.75 -6.10 4.30
N LEU A 33 -16.43 -4.97 4.15
CA LEU A 33 -15.86 -3.70 3.74
C LEU A 33 -15.26 -2.92 4.94
N GLU A 34 -14.15 -3.41 5.49
CA GLU A 34 -13.47 -2.76 6.62
C GLU A 34 -12.81 -1.41 6.25
N ASN A 35 -12.65 -1.14 4.95
CA ASN A 35 -12.28 0.16 4.42
C ASN A 35 -13.34 1.25 4.66
N GLN A 36 -14.55 0.88 5.08
CA GLN A 36 -15.65 1.80 5.42
C GLN A 36 -15.63 2.26 6.89
N ASN A 37 -14.72 1.77 7.71
CA ASN A 37 -14.47 2.38 9.00
C ASN A 37 -14.01 3.85 8.82
N PRO A 38 -14.28 4.76 9.77
CA PRO A 38 -14.04 6.21 9.60
C PRO A 38 -12.57 6.58 9.33
N GLY A 39 -11.59 5.84 9.86
CA GLY A 39 -10.16 5.98 9.55
C GLY A 39 -9.74 5.21 8.29
N GLY A 40 -10.69 4.55 7.62
CA GLY A 40 -10.51 3.85 6.37
C GLY A 40 -9.80 2.50 6.48
N SER A 41 -9.88 1.82 7.64
CA SER A 41 -9.30 0.48 7.78
C SER A 41 -9.86 -0.32 8.95
N ILE A 42 -9.63 -1.63 8.91
CA ILE A 42 -9.91 -2.57 10.00
C ILE A 42 -9.20 -2.22 11.32
N LYS A 43 -8.12 -1.42 11.25
CA LYS A 43 -7.32 -1.06 12.41
C LYS A 43 -7.99 -0.02 13.32
N ASP A 44 -9.04 0.65 12.85
CA ASP A 44 -9.85 1.53 13.68
C ASP A 44 -10.45 0.76 14.87
N ARG A 45 -10.87 -0.49 14.61
CA ARG A 45 -11.41 -1.40 15.64
C ARG A 45 -10.39 -1.67 16.77
N ILE A 46 -9.17 -2.01 16.39
CA ILE A 46 -8.13 -2.29 17.40
C ILE A 46 -7.64 -1.02 18.08
N GLY A 47 -7.59 0.12 17.38
CA GLY A 47 -7.28 1.41 17.97
C GLY A 47 -8.25 1.77 19.10
N LEU A 48 -9.56 1.57 18.86
CA LEU A 48 -10.58 1.78 19.88
C LEU A 48 -10.47 0.79 21.03
N SER A 49 -10.41 -0.51 20.73
CA SER A 49 -10.37 -1.58 21.73
C SER A 49 -9.16 -1.50 22.64
N ILE A 50 -7.97 -1.24 22.10
CA ILE A 50 -6.73 -1.12 22.89
C ILE A 50 -6.81 0.07 23.87
N ILE A 51 -7.30 1.22 23.40
CA ILE A 51 -7.40 2.41 24.24
C ILE A 51 -8.46 2.23 25.33
N GLU A 52 -9.65 1.69 24.99
CA GLU A 52 -10.72 1.45 25.97
C GLU A 52 -10.36 0.39 27.01
N ASP A 53 -9.64 -0.64 26.62
CA ASP A 53 -9.16 -1.66 27.56
C ASP A 53 -8.11 -1.07 28.51
N ALA A 54 -7.18 -0.26 28.00
CA ALA A 54 -6.18 0.45 28.80
C ALA A 54 -6.80 1.46 29.80
N GLU A 55 -7.86 2.17 29.37
CA GLU A 55 -8.64 3.06 30.26
C GLU A 55 -9.31 2.28 31.40
N LYS A 56 -9.97 1.17 31.03
CA LYS A 56 -10.68 0.31 31.99
C LYS A 56 -9.75 -0.33 33.01
N GLU A 57 -8.55 -0.72 32.58
CA GLU A 57 -7.53 -1.30 33.47
C GLU A 57 -6.73 -0.24 34.25
N GLY A 58 -6.95 1.05 33.98
CA GLY A 58 -6.25 2.15 34.63
C GLY A 58 -4.81 2.36 34.16
N GLN A 59 -4.41 1.71 33.07
CA GLN A 59 -3.09 1.85 32.46
C GLN A 59 -2.96 3.19 31.71
N LEU A 60 -4.05 3.69 31.14
CA LEU A 60 -4.12 4.98 30.47
C LEU A 60 -5.08 5.92 31.20
N LYS A 61 -4.56 7.04 31.67
CA LYS A 61 -5.34 8.08 32.35
C LYS A 61 -5.75 9.19 31.40
N ALA A 62 -6.85 9.87 31.67
CA ALA A 62 -7.30 11.02 30.87
C ALA A 62 -6.17 12.04 30.61
N GLY A 63 -6.00 12.43 29.36
CA GLY A 63 -4.90 13.31 28.93
C GLY A 63 -3.51 12.63 28.88
N GLY A 64 -3.44 11.33 29.10
CA GLY A 64 -2.20 10.55 29.04
C GLY A 64 -1.57 10.48 27.65
N THR A 65 -0.39 9.88 27.58
CA THR A 65 0.37 9.72 26.33
C THR A 65 0.30 8.28 25.85
N ILE A 66 -0.05 8.09 24.59
CA ILE A 66 -0.02 6.80 23.88
C ILE A 66 1.22 6.78 23.00
N ILE A 67 1.94 5.67 22.98
CA ILE A 67 3.12 5.45 22.14
C ILE A 67 2.88 4.21 21.28
N GLU A 68 3.23 4.27 19.99
CA GLU A 68 3.23 3.10 19.11
C GLU A 68 4.30 3.21 18.04
N ALA A 69 4.88 2.07 17.69
CA ALA A 69 5.90 1.93 16.64
C ALA A 69 5.23 1.50 15.33
N THR A 70 4.63 2.43 14.60
CA THR A 70 3.92 2.13 13.35
C THR A 70 3.72 3.35 12.47
N ALA A 71 3.85 3.17 11.16
CA ALA A 71 3.45 4.15 10.15
C ALA A 71 2.17 3.72 9.40
N GLY A 72 1.60 2.59 9.77
CA GLY A 72 0.48 1.97 9.06
C GLY A 72 -0.88 2.38 9.59
N ASN A 73 -1.86 1.57 9.22
CA ASN A 73 -3.27 1.76 9.59
C ASN A 73 -3.51 1.75 11.10
N THR A 74 -2.69 1.05 11.87
CA THR A 74 -2.79 1.05 13.35
C THR A 74 -2.54 2.46 13.91
N GLY A 75 -1.50 3.15 13.40
CA GLY A 75 -1.25 4.54 13.77
C GLY A 75 -2.43 5.46 13.45
N LEU A 76 -3.10 5.26 12.30
CA LEU A 76 -4.29 6.02 11.93
C LEU A 76 -5.47 5.73 12.85
N GLY A 77 -5.73 4.46 13.17
CA GLY A 77 -6.78 4.08 14.12
C GLY A 77 -6.54 4.66 15.52
N LEU A 78 -5.31 4.55 16.03
CA LEU A 78 -4.92 5.16 17.31
C LEU A 78 -5.05 6.69 17.28
N ALA A 79 -4.63 7.35 16.17
CA ALA A 79 -4.71 8.80 16.03
C ALA A 79 -6.16 9.29 16.03
N LEU A 80 -7.07 8.58 15.35
CA LEU A 80 -8.50 8.88 15.35
C LEU A 80 -9.06 8.86 16.79
N VAL A 81 -8.77 7.79 17.53
CA VAL A 81 -9.27 7.61 18.90
C VAL A 81 -8.61 8.61 19.86
N ALA A 82 -7.30 8.80 19.76
CA ALA A 82 -6.57 9.76 20.59
C ALA A 82 -7.09 11.20 20.41
N ALA A 83 -7.32 11.63 19.18
CA ALA A 83 -7.88 12.94 18.86
C ALA A 83 -9.28 13.12 19.46
N GLN A 84 -10.14 12.10 19.40
CA GLN A 84 -11.51 12.18 19.94
C GLN A 84 -11.58 12.12 21.48
N LYS A 85 -10.66 11.39 22.11
CA LYS A 85 -10.63 11.22 23.58
C LYS A 85 -9.67 12.19 24.28
N GLY A 86 -8.91 13.02 23.53
CA GLY A 86 -8.01 14.03 24.09
C GLY A 86 -6.69 13.45 24.64
N TYR A 87 -6.18 12.40 24.02
CA TYR A 87 -4.87 11.81 24.32
C TYR A 87 -3.76 12.41 23.46
N ARG A 88 -2.57 12.51 24.02
CA ARG A 88 -1.35 12.74 23.26
C ARG A 88 -0.93 11.43 22.59
N LEU A 89 -0.64 11.46 21.30
CA LEU A 89 -0.15 10.28 20.56
C LEU A 89 1.23 10.55 19.97
N ILE A 90 2.18 9.69 20.29
CA ILE A 90 3.53 9.68 19.71
C ILE A 90 3.68 8.43 18.85
N LEU A 91 4.01 8.59 17.56
CA LEU A 91 4.26 7.51 16.64
C LEU A 91 5.72 7.51 16.20
N ILE A 92 6.38 6.37 16.36
CA ILE A 92 7.76 6.15 15.93
C ILE A 92 7.73 5.43 14.59
N ILE A 93 8.31 6.07 13.57
CA ILE A 93 8.15 5.70 12.17
C ILE A 93 9.51 5.58 11.49
N PRO A 94 9.83 4.44 10.84
CA PRO A 94 11.03 4.34 10.01
C PRO A 94 11.02 5.33 8.84
N ASP A 95 12.16 5.94 8.53
CA ASP A 95 12.33 7.00 7.54
C ASP A 95 12.03 6.58 6.08
N LYS A 96 11.97 5.28 5.80
CA LYS A 96 11.58 4.72 4.49
C LYS A 96 10.08 4.86 4.15
N MET A 97 9.27 5.32 5.09
CA MET A 97 7.82 5.40 4.91
C MET A 97 7.42 6.60 4.05
N SER A 98 6.30 6.44 3.31
CA SER A 98 5.84 7.50 2.40
C SER A 98 5.47 8.79 3.14
N ALA A 99 5.82 9.93 2.54
CA ALA A 99 5.50 11.25 3.08
C ALA A 99 3.99 11.46 3.29
N ASP A 100 3.15 10.87 2.43
CA ASP A 100 1.68 10.99 2.53
C ASP A 100 1.12 10.33 3.79
N LYS A 101 1.65 9.15 4.17
CA LYS A 101 1.28 8.51 5.43
C LYS A 101 1.66 9.37 6.63
N VAL A 102 2.86 9.93 6.63
CA VAL A 102 3.33 10.83 7.69
C VAL A 102 2.46 12.09 7.77
N ARG A 103 2.11 12.70 6.62
CA ARG A 103 1.22 13.88 6.57
C ARG A 103 -0.16 13.57 7.13
N HIS A 104 -0.72 12.41 6.78
CA HIS A 104 -2.05 11.99 7.26
C HIS A 104 -2.07 11.84 8.79
N LEU A 105 -1.06 11.16 9.36
CA LEU A 105 -0.93 11.01 10.81
C LEU A 105 -0.77 12.36 11.54
N ARG A 106 0.05 13.26 11.00
CA ARG A 106 0.19 14.62 11.54
C ARG A 106 -1.11 15.43 11.47
N ALA A 107 -1.89 15.28 10.39
CA ALA A 107 -3.18 15.95 10.24
C ALA A 107 -4.20 15.51 11.31
N LEU A 108 -4.08 14.27 11.81
CA LEU A 108 -4.86 13.76 12.94
C LEU A 108 -4.30 14.17 14.31
N GLY A 109 -3.21 14.95 14.37
CA GLY A 109 -2.62 15.45 15.61
C GLY A 109 -1.55 14.55 16.22
N ALA A 110 -1.11 13.50 15.55
CA ALA A 110 -0.04 12.64 16.05
C ALA A 110 1.33 13.35 16.00
N GLU A 111 2.11 13.21 17.05
CA GLU A 111 3.52 13.57 17.09
C GLU A 111 4.33 12.45 16.40
N ILE A 112 5.16 12.81 15.42
CA ILE A 112 5.90 11.84 14.63
C ILE A 112 7.39 11.95 14.94
N ILE A 113 7.99 10.82 15.35
CA ILE A 113 9.42 10.66 15.49
C ILE A 113 9.90 9.75 14.36
N LEU A 114 10.73 10.29 13.48
CA LEU A 114 11.36 9.50 12.42
C LEU A 114 12.62 8.84 12.97
N THR A 115 12.79 7.56 12.62
CA THR A 115 13.94 6.75 13.00
C THR A 115 14.53 6.04 11.80
N ARG A 116 15.75 5.51 11.95
CA ARG A 116 16.46 4.82 10.88
C ARG A 116 15.79 3.50 10.51
N SER A 117 15.67 3.25 9.21
CA SER A 117 15.15 1.98 8.67
C SER A 117 16.24 0.97 8.33
N ASP A 118 17.52 1.36 8.40
CA ASP A 118 18.69 0.55 8.05
C ASP A 118 19.38 -0.10 9.27
N VAL A 119 18.73 -0.08 10.44
CA VAL A 119 19.27 -0.64 11.68
C VAL A 119 18.47 -1.88 12.14
N PRO A 120 19.15 -2.93 12.65
CA PRO A 120 18.50 -4.13 13.15
C PRO A 120 17.91 -3.94 14.55
N LYS A 121 17.06 -4.89 14.97
CA LYS A 121 16.56 -5.00 16.35
C LYS A 121 17.75 -5.05 17.35
N GLY A 122 17.62 -4.33 18.46
CA GLY A 122 18.66 -4.14 19.46
C GLY A 122 19.51 -2.87 19.26
N HIS A 123 19.34 -2.17 18.13
CA HIS A 123 19.95 -0.86 17.94
C HIS A 123 19.08 0.24 18.59
N PRO A 124 19.67 1.27 19.28
CA PRO A 124 18.88 2.31 19.96
C PRO A 124 17.90 3.09 19.09
N GLU A 125 18.13 3.13 17.78
CA GLU A 125 17.26 3.76 16.79
C GLU A 125 16.38 2.75 16.04
N TYR A 126 16.32 1.48 16.48
CA TYR A 126 15.33 0.57 15.96
C TYR A 126 13.94 0.96 16.48
N TYR A 127 12.96 1.06 15.60
CA TYR A 127 11.68 1.73 15.89
C TYR A 127 10.91 1.15 17.08
N GLN A 128 10.92 -0.18 17.27
CA GLN A 128 10.28 -0.82 18.42
C GLN A 128 11.05 -0.61 19.72
N ASP A 129 12.40 -0.75 19.68
CA ASP A 129 13.25 -0.55 20.87
C ASP A 129 13.20 0.91 21.33
N MET A 130 13.03 1.85 20.40
CA MET A 130 12.79 3.26 20.72
C MET A 130 11.43 3.47 21.39
N ALA A 131 10.36 2.80 20.90
CA ALA A 131 9.04 2.89 21.52
C ALA A 131 9.08 2.38 22.97
N GLU A 132 9.67 1.22 23.20
CA GLU A 132 9.82 0.63 24.52
C GLU A 132 10.56 1.56 25.50
N ARG A 133 11.69 2.11 25.07
CA ARG A 133 12.46 3.08 25.86
C ARG A 133 11.64 4.33 26.18
N MET A 134 10.96 4.91 25.21
CA MET A 134 10.16 6.14 25.43
C MET A 134 9.00 5.92 26.40
N VAL A 135 8.40 4.75 26.41
CA VAL A 135 7.37 4.39 27.41
C VAL A 135 7.95 4.42 28.83
N GLN A 136 9.20 4.00 29.01
CA GLN A 136 9.89 4.04 30.31
C GLN A 136 10.29 5.47 30.71
N GLU A 137 10.66 6.31 29.75
CA GLU A 137 11.12 7.70 29.98
C GLU A 137 9.97 8.69 30.21
N ILE A 138 8.78 8.45 29.64
CA ILE A 138 7.63 9.36 29.75
C ILE A 138 6.68 8.87 30.86
N PRO A 139 6.55 9.58 31.98
CA PRO A 139 5.72 9.16 33.09
C PRO A 139 4.25 8.97 32.68
N GLY A 140 3.70 7.79 32.92
CA GLY A 140 2.30 7.46 32.61
C GLY A 140 2.03 7.27 31.12
N ALA A 141 3.06 7.09 30.29
CA ALA A 141 2.87 6.69 28.91
C ALA A 141 2.39 5.24 28.81
N PHE A 142 1.53 4.99 27.85
CA PHE A 142 0.98 3.67 27.51
C PHE A 142 1.47 3.23 26.14
N TRP A 143 2.04 2.03 26.05
CA TRP A 143 2.40 1.41 24.78
C TRP A 143 1.22 0.58 24.25
N ALA A 144 0.73 0.92 23.06
CA ALA A 144 -0.39 0.21 22.45
C ALA A 144 -0.02 -1.23 22.05
N SER A 145 1.25 -1.48 21.62
CA SER A 145 1.85 -2.79 21.33
C SER A 145 0.93 -3.72 20.53
N GLN A 146 0.60 -3.33 19.30
CA GLN A 146 -0.39 -4.03 18.49
C GLN A 146 -0.11 -5.53 18.27
N PHE A 147 1.15 -5.96 18.35
CA PHE A 147 1.56 -7.36 18.10
C PHE A 147 1.30 -8.28 19.29
N ASP A 148 1.29 -7.73 20.50
CA ASP A 148 1.25 -8.49 21.76
C ASP A 148 0.00 -8.20 22.59
N ASN A 149 -0.66 -7.05 22.36
CA ASN A 149 -1.79 -6.59 23.16
C ASN A 149 -3.05 -7.43 22.90
N PRO A 150 -3.60 -8.15 23.93
CA PRO A 150 -4.76 -9.02 23.78
C PRO A 150 -6.06 -8.29 23.42
N ALA A 151 -6.14 -6.99 23.62
CA ALA A 151 -7.28 -6.17 23.18
C ALA A 151 -7.42 -6.13 21.64
N ASN A 152 -6.33 -6.42 20.91
CA ASN A 152 -6.35 -6.54 19.46
C ASN A 152 -7.21 -7.74 18.99
N PRO A 153 -6.88 -9.02 19.26
CA PRO A 153 -7.76 -10.12 18.87
C PRO A 153 -9.16 -10.03 19.50
N LYS A 154 -9.28 -9.50 20.72
CA LYS A 154 -10.57 -9.28 21.39
C LYS A 154 -11.50 -8.37 20.59
N ALA A 155 -10.99 -7.29 19.97
CA ALA A 155 -11.79 -6.40 19.10
C ALA A 155 -12.49 -7.17 17.98
N HIS A 156 -11.82 -8.18 17.43
CA HIS A 156 -12.34 -8.98 16.32
C HIS A 156 -13.21 -10.14 16.80
N GLU A 157 -12.91 -10.71 17.96
CA GLU A 157 -13.72 -11.78 18.58
C GLU A 157 -15.08 -11.27 19.04
N THR A 158 -15.13 -10.02 19.56
CA THR A 158 -16.37 -9.43 20.09
C THR A 158 -17.11 -8.51 19.10
N GLY A 159 -16.45 -8.11 17.99
CA GLY A 159 -16.99 -7.21 16.99
C GLY A 159 -17.07 -7.85 15.59
N THR A 160 -15.93 -7.96 14.90
CA THR A 160 -15.89 -8.41 13.49
C THR A 160 -16.46 -9.81 13.28
N GLY A 161 -16.13 -10.75 14.16
CA GLY A 161 -16.65 -12.12 14.08
C GLY A 161 -18.17 -12.20 14.21
N PRO A 162 -18.79 -11.63 15.26
CA PRO A 162 -20.24 -11.52 15.40
C PRO A 162 -20.93 -10.87 14.21
N GLU A 163 -20.39 -9.73 13.71
CA GLU A 163 -20.96 -9.05 12.53
C GLU A 163 -20.94 -9.95 11.29
N ILE A 164 -19.83 -10.64 11.01
CA ILE A 164 -19.74 -11.61 9.89
C ILE A 164 -20.78 -12.72 10.06
N TRP A 165 -20.89 -13.30 11.25
CA TRP A 165 -21.85 -14.37 11.52
C TRP A 165 -23.29 -13.94 11.30
N GLU A 166 -23.66 -12.75 11.79
CA GLU A 166 -25.00 -12.19 11.62
C GLU A 166 -25.30 -11.88 10.14
N GLN A 167 -24.39 -11.20 9.44
CA GLN A 167 -24.55 -10.85 8.03
C GLN A 167 -24.59 -12.07 7.11
N MET A 168 -23.97 -13.17 7.50
CA MET A 168 -24.04 -14.45 6.80
C MET A 168 -25.21 -15.33 7.26
N GLU A 169 -26.06 -14.85 8.18
CA GLU A 169 -27.22 -15.60 8.74
C GLU A 169 -26.80 -16.94 9.34
N GLY A 170 -25.61 -17.01 9.92
CA GLY A 170 -25.05 -18.25 10.47
C GLY A 170 -24.62 -19.30 9.43
N ASN A 171 -24.67 -18.97 8.15
CA ASN A 171 -24.36 -19.90 7.06
C ASN A 171 -23.05 -19.50 6.37
N LEU A 172 -21.93 -20.00 6.86
CA LEU A 172 -20.57 -19.72 6.43
C LEU A 172 -19.74 -21.01 6.43
N ASP A 173 -19.06 -21.30 5.32
CA ASP A 173 -18.17 -22.47 5.19
C ASP A 173 -16.70 -22.12 5.42
N ALA A 174 -16.26 -20.91 5.03
CA ALA A 174 -14.85 -20.50 5.20
C ALA A 174 -14.70 -19.00 5.43
N PHE A 175 -13.71 -18.64 6.25
CA PHE A 175 -13.24 -17.28 6.44
C PHE A 175 -11.77 -17.19 6.02
N VAL A 176 -11.45 -16.26 5.10
CA VAL A 176 -10.10 -16.05 4.58
C VAL A 176 -9.59 -14.69 5.05
N ALA A 177 -8.44 -14.68 5.72
CA ALA A 177 -7.81 -13.44 6.18
C ALA A 177 -6.28 -13.52 6.10
N GLY A 178 -5.61 -12.37 6.12
CA GLY A 178 -4.15 -12.27 6.20
C GLY A 178 -3.67 -12.04 7.62
N VAL A 179 -2.36 -12.15 7.82
CA VAL A 179 -1.68 -11.92 9.08
C VAL A 179 -0.70 -10.75 8.94
N GLY A 180 -0.94 -9.67 9.70
CA GLY A 180 0.04 -8.71 10.16
C GLY A 180 0.23 -8.96 11.65
N SER A 181 -0.47 -8.24 12.53
CA SER A 181 -0.40 -8.49 14.00
C SER A 181 -1.14 -9.75 14.48
N GLY A 182 -1.80 -10.51 13.60
CA GLY A 182 -2.48 -11.76 13.94
C GLY A 182 -3.89 -11.61 14.53
N GLY A 183 -4.24 -10.44 15.06
CA GLY A 183 -5.48 -10.26 15.82
C GLY A 183 -6.76 -10.55 15.07
N THR A 184 -6.86 -10.17 13.79
CA THR A 184 -8.06 -10.36 12.99
C THR A 184 -8.41 -11.83 12.79
N ILE A 185 -7.47 -12.61 12.26
CA ILE A 185 -7.71 -14.03 11.97
C ILE A 185 -7.92 -14.84 13.25
N SER A 186 -7.19 -14.50 14.32
CA SER A 186 -7.32 -15.15 15.62
C SER A 186 -8.67 -14.84 16.27
N GLY A 187 -9.04 -13.56 16.38
CA GLY A 187 -10.29 -13.17 17.04
C GLY A 187 -11.53 -13.66 16.28
N VAL A 188 -11.60 -13.41 14.95
CA VAL A 188 -12.70 -13.94 14.13
C VAL A 188 -12.70 -15.46 14.12
N GLY A 189 -11.53 -16.10 13.99
CA GLY A 189 -11.40 -17.56 13.99
C GLY A 189 -11.92 -18.18 15.26
N ARG A 190 -11.52 -17.68 16.43
CA ARG A 190 -12.04 -18.15 17.74
C ARG A 190 -13.55 -18.07 17.81
N PHE A 191 -14.10 -16.90 17.46
CA PHE A 191 -15.55 -16.70 17.48
C PHE A 191 -16.28 -17.68 16.55
N LEU A 192 -15.83 -17.80 15.29
CA LEU A 192 -16.46 -18.65 14.29
C LEU A 192 -16.35 -20.14 14.66
N LYS A 193 -15.19 -20.59 15.18
CA LYS A 193 -15.02 -21.97 15.67
C LYS A 193 -15.91 -22.29 16.88
N LEU A 194 -16.19 -21.30 17.74
CA LEU A 194 -17.18 -21.47 18.82
C LEU A 194 -18.60 -21.64 18.28
N LYS A 195 -18.93 -21.04 17.14
CA LYS A 195 -20.25 -21.18 16.49
C LYS A 195 -20.39 -22.49 15.72
N ASN A 196 -19.37 -22.84 14.95
CA ASN A 196 -19.32 -24.08 14.17
C ASN A 196 -17.86 -24.47 13.90
N GLN A 197 -17.43 -25.61 14.44
CA GLN A 197 -16.06 -26.14 14.29
C GLN A 197 -15.71 -26.50 12.84
N GLU A 198 -16.70 -26.75 11.98
CA GLU A 198 -16.49 -27.12 10.58
C GLU A 198 -16.12 -25.93 9.69
N ILE A 199 -16.29 -24.69 10.14
CA ILE A 199 -15.92 -23.49 9.39
C ILE A 199 -14.40 -23.50 9.21
N ARG A 200 -13.94 -23.41 7.95
CA ARG A 200 -12.51 -23.38 7.62
C ARG A 200 -11.96 -21.95 7.80
N ILE A 201 -10.91 -21.85 8.60
CA ILE A 201 -10.16 -20.60 8.75
C ILE A 201 -8.89 -20.72 7.92
N VAL A 202 -8.79 -19.84 6.91
CA VAL A 202 -7.75 -19.90 5.89
C VAL A 202 -6.89 -18.66 5.97
N VAL A 203 -5.56 -18.81 6.09
CA VAL A 203 -4.65 -17.69 5.99
C VAL A 203 -4.24 -17.47 4.52
N ALA A 204 -4.45 -16.27 4.00
CA ALA A 204 -3.86 -15.81 2.75
C ALA A 204 -2.60 -15.00 3.07
N ASP A 205 -1.45 -15.49 2.65
CA ASP A 205 -0.13 -15.02 3.11
C ASP A 205 0.75 -14.63 1.91
N PRO A 206 1.44 -13.49 1.94
CA PRO A 206 2.38 -13.13 0.88
C PRO A 206 3.49 -14.17 0.73
N GLU A 207 3.92 -14.40 -0.50
CA GLU A 207 5.11 -15.21 -0.77
C GLU A 207 6.32 -14.59 -0.07
N GLY A 208 7.10 -15.40 0.65
CA GLY A 208 8.21 -14.94 1.49
C GLY A 208 7.88 -14.76 2.96
N SER A 209 6.60 -14.65 3.34
CA SER A 209 6.15 -14.67 4.73
C SER A 209 6.20 -16.08 5.33
N VAL A 210 6.34 -16.18 6.66
CA VAL A 210 6.49 -17.46 7.37
C VAL A 210 5.16 -18.11 7.73
N VAL A 211 4.03 -17.38 7.70
CA VAL A 211 2.80 -17.80 8.38
C VAL A 211 2.11 -18.97 7.66
N ALA A 212 1.87 -18.88 6.35
CA ALA A 212 1.23 -19.96 5.59
C ALA A 212 2.06 -21.26 5.66
N ARG A 213 3.39 -21.15 5.69
CA ARG A 213 4.28 -22.30 5.87
C ARG A 213 4.13 -22.89 7.27
N ALA A 214 4.15 -22.06 8.31
CA ALA A 214 3.98 -22.51 9.70
C ALA A 214 2.66 -23.28 9.88
N VAL A 215 1.56 -22.80 9.27
CA VAL A 215 0.27 -23.51 9.26
C VAL A 215 0.37 -24.87 8.56
N LYS A 216 1.05 -24.94 7.39
CA LYS A 216 1.14 -26.17 6.59
C LYS A 216 2.07 -27.24 7.19
N THR A 217 3.18 -26.81 7.79
CA THR A 217 4.27 -27.73 8.19
C THR A 217 4.48 -27.81 9.69
N GLY A 218 3.92 -26.88 10.47
CA GLY A 218 4.22 -26.72 11.91
C GLY A 218 5.59 -26.08 12.17
N GLU A 219 6.35 -25.72 11.12
CA GLU A 219 7.69 -25.15 11.24
C GLU A 219 7.68 -23.65 10.95
N VAL A 220 8.23 -22.87 11.87
CA VAL A 220 8.50 -21.45 11.67
C VAL A 220 9.92 -21.29 11.16
N ARG A 221 10.07 -21.01 9.88
CA ARG A 221 11.38 -20.79 9.26
C ARG A 221 11.33 -19.63 8.30
N TYR A 222 12.09 -18.59 8.59
CA TYR A 222 12.31 -17.48 7.69
C TYR A 222 13.42 -17.83 6.69
N GLU A 223 13.12 -17.76 5.42
CA GLU A 223 14.06 -18.09 4.32
C GLU A 223 14.56 -16.84 3.57
N GLY A 224 14.31 -15.64 4.12
CA GLY A 224 14.80 -14.40 3.54
C GLY A 224 13.96 -13.93 2.34
N GLY A 225 12.65 -13.91 2.45
CA GLY A 225 11.75 -13.37 1.43
C GLY A 225 11.50 -11.87 1.58
N SER A 226 11.06 -11.23 0.51
CA SER A 226 10.53 -9.87 0.54
C SER A 226 9.24 -9.83 -0.26
N TRP A 227 8.32 -8.96 0.15
CA TRP A 227 7.06 -8.72 -0.55
C TRP A 227 6.75 -7.22 -0.60
N LEU A 228 5.92 -6.82 -1.56
CA LEU A 228 5.53 -5.43 -1.79
C LEU A 228 4.17 -5.08 -1.17
N VAL A 229 3.40 -6.09 -0.78
CA VAL A 229 2.11 -5.93 -0.11
C VAL A 229 2.32 -5.30 1.27
N GLU A 230 1.48 -4.35 1.63
CA GLU A 230 1.58 -3.66 2.91
C GLU A 230 0.52 -4.14 3.92
N GLY A 231 0.90 -4.23 5.19
CA GLY A 231 0.01 -4.48 6.32
C GLY A 231 -0.28 -5.94 6.64
N ILE A 232 0.25 -6.85 5.86
CA ILE A 232 0.27 -8.31 6.11
C ILE A 232 1.59 -8.90 5.62
N GLY A 233 1.88 -10.12 6.08
CA GLY A 233 3.15 -10.80 5.84
C GLY A 233 4.14 -10.49 6.95
N GLU A 234 4.71 -11.54 7.57
CA GLU A 234 5.63 -11.42 8.68
C GLU A 234 6.79 -12.41 8.52
N ASP A 235 7.94 -12.07 9.11
CA ASP A 235 9.13 -12.91 9.22
C ASP A 235 9.23 -13.63 10.58
N PHE A 236 8.22 -13.44 11.43
CA PHE A 236 8.04 -14.07 12.74
C PHE A 236 6.57 -14.41 12.97
N ILE A 237 6.26 -15.11 14.05
CA ILE A 237 4.89 -15.37 14.50
C ILE A 237 4.53 -14.36 15.60
N PRO A 238 3.56 -13.43 15.36
CA PRO A 238 3.08 -12.49 16.37
C PRO A 238 2.43 -13.21 17.57
N ASP A 239 2.58 -12.65 18.77
CA ASP A 239 2.00 -13.25 19.99
C ASP A 239 0.46 -13.27 19.95
N ASN A 240 -0.14 -12.33 19.24
CA ASN A 240 -1.60 -12.29 19.01
C ASN A 240 -2.09 -13.32 17.97
N LEU A 241 -1.19 -14.05 17.30
CA LEU A 241 -1.57 -15.07 16.32
C LEU A 241 -1.83 -16.41 16.99
N ASP A 242 -3.06 -16.86 16.91
CA ASP A 242 -3.49 -18.20 17.36
C ASP A 242 -3.47 -19.17 16.18
N LEU A 243 -2.35 -19.89 16.02
CA LEU A 243 -2.20 -20.87 14.95
C LEU A 243 -3.19 -22.04 15.05
N PHE A 244 -3.72 -22.33 16.26
CA PHE A 244 -4.64 -23.45 16.46
C PHE A 244 -6.02 -23.24 15.86
N VAL A 245 -6.41 -21.99 15.58
CA VAL A 245 -7.69 -21.72 14.92
C VAL A 245 -7.59 -21.78 13.41
N ILE A 246 -6.37 -21.81 12.83
CA ILE A 246 -6.13 -21.75 11.38
C ILE A 246 -6.04 -23.18 10.84
N ASP A 247 -6.88 -23.49 9.85
CA ASP A 247 -6.92 -24.83 9.25
C ASP A 247 -6.03 -24.98 8.02
N GLU A 248 -5.91 -23.92 7.21
CA GLU A 248 -5.26 -23.96 5.90
C GLU A 248 -4.49 -22.67 5.61
N GLY A 249 -3.50 -22.74 4.71
CA GLY A 249 -2.74 -21.58 4.23
C GLY A 249 -2.66 -21.53 2.70
N GLU A 250 -2.92 -20.36 2.13
CA GLU A 250 -2.73 -20.05 0.71
C GLU A 250 -1.62 -19.02 0.57
N THR A 251 -0.57 -19.38 -0.16
CA THR A 251 0.51 -18.44 -0.52
C THR A 251 0.13 -17.66 -1.76
N VAL A 252 0.33 -16.34 -1.73
CA VAL A 252 -0.03 -15.41 -2.80
C VAL A 252 1.19 -14.58 -3.19
N SER A 253 1.57 -14.59 -4.45
CA SER A 253 2.63 -13.73 -4.97
C SER A 253 2.18 -12.27 -5.07
N ASP A 254 3.12 -11.33 -5.07
CA ASP A 254 2.82 -9.92 -5.29
C ASP A 254 2.06 -9.69 -6.61
N THR A 255 2.46 -10.37 -7.68
CA THR A 255 1.76 -10.27 -8.98
C THR A 255 0.28 -10.64 -8.87
N GLU A 256 -0.03 -11.74 -8.20
CA GLU A 256 -1.42 -12.16 -7.96
C GLU A 256 -2.18 -11.17 -7.08
N ALA A 257 -1.53 -10.67 -6.02
CA ALA A 257 -2.13 -9.71 -5.09
C ALA A 257 -2.48 -8.39 -5.79
N PHE A 258 -1.54 -7.79 -6.52
CA PHE A 258 -1.79 -6.53 -7.22
C PHE A 258 -2.76 -6.68 -8.40
N ALA A 259 -2.74 -7.82 -9.10
CA ALA A 259 -3.73 -8.12 -10.13
C ALA A 259 -5.14 -8.21 -9.54
N ALA A 260 -5.32 -8.93 -8.42
CA ALA A 260 -6.61 -9.05 -7.74
C ALA A 260 -7.10 -7.71 -7.16
N THR A 261 -6.19 -6.85 -6.67
CA THR A 261 -6.54 -5.48 -6.21
C THR A 261 -7.16 -4.68 -7.35
N ASN A 262 -6.54 -4.71 -8.53
CA ASN A 262 -7.03 -4.00 -9.71
C ASN A 262 -8.29 -4.62 -10.30
N GLU A 263 -8.41 -5.95 -10.27
CA GLU A 263 -9.61 -6.68 -10.71
C GLU A 263 -10.81 -6.31 -9.84
N LEU A 264 -10.64 -6.27 -8.52
CA LEU A 264 -11.70 -5.86 -7.58
C LEU A 264 -12.23 -4.45 -7.89
N LEU A 265 -11.34 -3.51 -8.17
CA LEU A 265 -11.74 -2.16 -8.54
C LEU A 265 -12.49 -2.14 -9.89
N ARG A 266 -11.94 -2.82 -10.91
CA ARG A 266 -12.50 -2.79 -12.27
C ARG A 266 -13.83 -3.53 -12.39
N GLN A 267 -13.96 -4.66 -11.71
CA GLN A 267 -15.13 -5.52 -11.83
C GLN A 267 -16.24 -5.16 -10.81
N GLU A 268 -15.88 -4.93 -9.55
CA GLU A 268 -16.85 -4.72 -8.47
C GLU A 268 -16.95 -3.24 -8.02
N GLY A 269 -16.05 -2.35 -8.51
CA GLY A 269 -16.03 -0.94 -8.12
C GLY A 269 -15.51 -0.70 -6.69
N ILE A 270 -14.81 -1.67 -6.10
CA ILE A 270 -14.32 -1.60 -4.72
C ILE A 270 -12.83 -1.23 -4.73
N LEU A 271 -12.51 -0.06 -4.19
CA LEU A 271 -11.15 0.45 -4.05
C LEU A 271 -10.54 -0.03 -2.72
N GLY A 272 -9.92 -1.21 -2.73
CA GLY A 272 -9.21 -1.79 -1.59
C GLY A 272 -7.68 -1.59 -1.67
N GLY A 273 -6.97 -1.76 -0.54
CA GLY A 273 -5.51 -1.71 -0.49
C GLY A 273 -4.84 -3.01 -0.97
N SER A 274 -3.51 -3.04 -0.99
CA SER A 274 -2.72 -4.18 -1.49
C SER A 274 -2.96 -5.48 -0.71
N SER A 275 -3.12 -5.41 0.62
CA SER A 275 -3.49 -6.57 1.44
C SER A 275 -4.84 -7.16 1.04
N THR A 276 -5.81 -6.32 0.64
CA THR A 276 -7.11 -6.80 0.13
C THR A 276 -6.93 -7.68 -1.10
N GLY A 277 -6.01 -7.32 -2.00
CA GLY A 277 -5.70 -8.15 -3.17
C GLY A 277 -5.13 -9.51 -2.80
N THR A 278 -4.24 -9.58 -1.81
CA THR A 278 -3.73 -10.86 -1.29
C THR A 278 -4.87 -11.73 -0.75
N LEU A 279 -5.75 -11.13 0.06
CA LEU A 279 -6.88 -11.85 0.64
C LEU A 279 -7.86 -12.34 -0.43
N LEU A 280 -8.18 -11.51 -1.40
CA LEU A 280 -9.05 -11.87 -2.52
C LEU A 280 -8.43 -12.99 -3.36
N ALA A 281 -7.15 -12.86 -3.75
CA ALA A 281 -6.45 -13.90 -4.51
C ALA A 281 -6.39 -15.23 -3.74
N GLY A 282 -6.10 -15.20 -2.44
CA GLY A 282 -6.13 -16.38 -1.57
C GLY A 282 -7.51 -17.01 -1.47
N ALA A 283 -8.57 -16.19 -1.30
CA ALA A 283 -9.95 -16.66 -1.29
C ALA A 283 -10.37 -17.29 -2.62
N LEU A 284 -9.99 -16.68 -3.75
CA LEU A 284 -10.24 -17.24 -5.08
C LEU A 284 -9.49 -18.55 -5.31
N LYS A 285 -8.23 -18.66 -4.86
CA LYS A 285 -7.46 -19.92 -4.90
C LYS A 285 -8.16 -21.02 -4.11
N TRP A 286 -8.63 -20.70 -2.91
CA TRP A 286 -9.37 -21.64 -2.07
C TRP A 286 -10.70 -22.05 -2.72
N CYS A 287 -11.48 -21.11 -3.24
CA CYS A 287 -12.75 -21.35 -3.93
C CYS A 287 -12.60 -22.27 -5.14
N ARG A 288 -11.55 -22.07 -5.95
CA ARG A 288 -11.29 -22.88 -7.17
C ARG A 288 -10.93 -24.34 -6.86
N LYS A 289 -10.54 -24.66 -5.63
CA LYS A 289 -10.29 -26.04 -5.17
C LYS A 289 -11.56 -26.78 -4.77
N GLN A 290 -12.69 -26.06 -4.61
CA GLN A 290 -13.94 -26.66 -4.16
C GLN A 290 -14.69 -27.33 -5.31
N SER A 291 -15.29 -28.48 -5.02
CA SER A 291 -16.14 -29.22 -5.98
C SER A 291 -17.65 -29.02 -5.70
N THR A 292 -17.99 -28.44 -4.56
CA THR A 292 -19.36 -28.15 -4.13
C THR A 292 -19.50 -26.69 -3.76
N PRO A 293 -20.69 -26.09 -3.91
CA PRO A 293 -20.94 -24.70 -3.53
C PRO A 293 -20.57 -24.43 -2.07
N LYS A 294 -19.80 -23.36 -1.82
CA LYS A 294 -19.37 -22.89 -0.51
C LYS A 294 -19.65 -21.41 -0.35
N ARG A 295 -19.96 -20.99 0.86
CA ARG A 295 -20.08 -19.57 1.23
C ARG A 295 -18.81 -19.14 1.95
N VAL A 296 -18.08 -18.25 1.32
CA VAL A 296 -16.74 -17.81 1.75
C VAL A 296 -16.76 -16.32 2.04
N VAL A 297 -16.17 -15.90 3.16
CA VAL A 297 -16.01 -14.48 3.49
C VAL A 297 -14.52 -14.13 3.53
N THR A 298 -14.19 -13.00 2.93
CA THR A 298 -12.91 -12.33 3.12
C THR A 298 -13.08 -10.83 3.42
N LEU A 299 -12.02 -10.05 3.44
CA LEU A 299 -12.03 -8.67 3.92
C LEU A 299 -11.51 -7.71 2.85
N VAL A 300 -12.08 -6.51 2.79
CA VAL A 300 -11.45 -5.31 2.25
C VAL A 300 -10.83 -4.57 3.42
N CYS A 301 -9.55 -4.84 3.69
CA CYS A 301 -8.88 -4.45 4.94
C CYS A 301 -8.77 -2.95 5.14
N ASP A 302 -8.51 -2.21 4.07
CA ASP A 302 -8.37 -0.76 4.07
C ASP A 302 -8.68 -0.13 2.71
N THR A 303 -8.76 1.20 2.69
CA THR A 303 -9.03 1.97 1.46
C THR A 303 -7.82 2.03 0.54
N GLY A 304 -8.05 1.80 -0.75
CA GLY A 304 -7.03 1.94 -1.81
C GLY A 304 -6.54 3.38 -2.02
N ASN A 305 -7.23 4.39 -1.48
CA ASN A 305 -6.78 5.79 -1.54
C ASN A 305 -5.36 6.02 -0.99
N LYS A 306 -4.87 5.12 -0.14
CA LYS A 306 -3.52 5.15 0.44
C LYS A 306 -2.44 4.59 -0.50
N TYR A 307 -2.83 4.05 -1.67
CA TYR A 307 -1.99 3.26 -2.57
C TYR A 307 -2.12 3.70 -4.04
N LEU A 308 -2.69 4.88 -4.31
CA LEU A 308 -2.93 5.38 -5.67
C LEU A 308 -1.65 5.50 -6.50
N SER A 309 -0.54 5.89 -5.86
CA SER A 309 0.79 5.99 -6.48
C SER A 309 1.57 4.67 -6.52
N LYS A 310 0.95 3.54 -6.16
CA LYS A 310 1.55 2.20 -6.15
C LYS A 310 0.64 1.18 -6.84
N ALA A 311 -0.29 0.57 -6.08
CA ALA A 311 -1.16 -0.50 -6.55
C ALA A 311 -2.03 -0.13 -7.77
N PHE A 312 -2.33 1.16 -7.95
CA PHE A 312 -3.17 1.70 -9.01
C PHE A 312 -2.39 2.57 -10.01
N ASP A 313 -1.07 2.68 -9.84
CA ASP A 313 -0.17 3.33 -10.79
C ASP A 313 0.51 2.28 -11.66
N GLU A 314 0.17 2.28 -12.93
CA GLU A 314 0.68 1.30 -13.87
C GLU A 314 2.19 1.46 -14.12
N ALA A 315 2.73 2.68 -14.02
CA ALA A 315 4.16 2.92 -14.10
C ALA A 315 4.88 2.25 -12.93
N TRP A 316 4.38 2.45 -11.71
CA TRP A 316 4.92 1.78 -10.54
C TRP A 316 4.82 0.25 -10.63
N LEU A 317 3.66 -0.28 -11.08
CA LEU A 317 3.48 -1.74 -11.27
C LEU A 317 4.50 -2.29 -12.29
N GLN A 318 4.77 -1.54 -13.36
CA GLN A 318 5.76 -1.91 -14.35
C GLN A 318 7.18 -1.86 -13.78
N GLU A 319 7.53 -0.80 -13.03
CA GLU A 319 8.80 -0.66 -12.33
C GLU A 319 9.05 -1.81 -11.35
N GLN A 320 8.01 -2.33 -10.71
CA GLN A 320 8.11 -3.47 -9.80
C GLN A 320 8.04 -4.84 -10.53
N GLY A 321 7.85 -4.86 -11.85
CA GLY A 321 7.73 -6.11 -12.61
C GLY A 321 6.43 -6.87 -12.37
N LEU A 322 5.37 -6.19 -11.93
CA LEU A 322 4.06 -6.76 -11.56
C LEU A 322 3.04 -6.75 -12.72
N THR A 323 3.43 -6.27 -13.89
CA THR A 323 2.58 -6.29 -15.08
C THR A 323 2.83 -7.56 -15.90
N ASN A 324 1.80 -8.04 -16.62
CA ASN A 324 1.91 -9.17 -17.55
C ASN A 324 2.67 -8.83 -18.85
N ARG A 325 3.37 -7.70 -18.89
CA ARG A 325 4.12 -7.27 -20.06
C ARG A 325 5.31 -8.19 -20.29
N LYS A 326 5.38 -8.79 -21.47
CA LYS A 326 6.55 -9.57 -21.86
C LYS A 326 7.74 -8.63 -22.05
N PRO A 327 8.90 -8.93 -21.46
CA PRO A 327 10.12 -8.16 -21.70
C PRO A 327 10.45 -8.12 -23.18
N THR A 328 10.79 -6.93 -23.69
CA THR A 328 11.26 -6.75 -25.07
C THR A 328 12.75 -7.00 -25.19
N LEU A 329 13.46 -7.05 -24.07
CA LEU A 329 14.93 -7.23 -23.95
C LEU A 329 15.75 -6.12 -24.62
N ASP A 330 15.17 -4.93 -24.70
CA ASP A 330 15.78 -3.71 -25.24
C ASP A 330 15.44 -2.48 -24.39
N LEU A 331 15.81 -1.27 -24.83
CA LEU A 331 15.61 -0.03 -24.07
C LEU A 331 14.14 0.30 -23.79
N ARG A 332 13.19 -0.29 -24.52
CA ARG A 332 11.75 -0.11 -24.24
C ARG A 332 11.35 -0.64 -22.86
N ASP A 333 12.10 -1.59 -22.31
CA ASP A 333 11.83 -2.12 -20.97
C ASP A 333 12.24 -1.14 -19.85
N LEU A 334 13.01 -0.09 -20.19
CA LEU A 334 13.42 0.97 -19.27
C LEU A 334 12.50 2.19 -19.36
N ILE A 335 11.67 2.32 -20.42
CA ILE A 335 10.76 3.46 -20.56
C ILE A 335 9.54 3.24 -19.66
N VAL A 336 9.44 4.03 -18.60
CA VAL A 336 8.33 3.97 -17.63
C VAL A 336 7.05 4.53 -18.23
N ARG A 337 7.14 5.67 -18.91
CA ARG A 337 6.00 6.35 -19.57
C ARG A 337 6.18 6.30 -21.08
N ARG A 338 5.49 5.38 -21.72
CA ARG A 338 5.61 5.19 -23.16
C ARG A 338 4.64 6.06 -23.96
N ALA A 339 5.14 6.56 -25.10
CA ALA A 339 4.35 7.38 -26.02
C ALA A 339 3.28 6.57 -26.75
N ASP A 340 3.62 5.34 -27.20
CA ASP A 340 2.69 4.40 -27.85
C ASP A 340 1.54 3.91 -26.94
N GLU A 341 1.65 4.11 -25.64
CA GLU A 341 0.61 3.83 -24.64
C GLU A 341 -0.15 5.09 -24.20
N GLY A 342 0.16 6.27 -24.80
CA GLY A 342 -0.46 7.54 -24.42
C GLY A 342 -0.10 8.05 -23.02
N ARG A 343 1.03 7.59 -22.45
CA ARG A 343 1.41 7.89 -21.06
C ARG A 343 2.43 9.00 -20.92
N VAL A 344 3.05 9.41 -21.99
CA VAL A 344 4.04 10.49 -21.93
C VAL A 344 3.32 11.82 -21.66
N VAL A 345 3.78 12.49 -20.62
CA VAL A 345 3.37 13.88 -20.37
C VAL A 345 4.22 14.77 -21.27
N MET A 346 3.58 15.49 -22.19
CA MET A 346 4.24 16.29 -23.23
C MET A 346 3.61 17.66 -23.36
N VAL A 347 4.29 18.55 -24.09
CA VAL A 347 3.82 19.86 -24.48
C VAL A 347 4.09 20.10 -25.95
N GLY A 348 3.30 21.01 -26.55
CA GLY A 348 3.56 21.55 -27.90
C GLY A 348 4.45 22.79 -27.83
N PRO A 349 5.11 23.16 -28.96
CA PRO A 349 5.98 24.32 -29.00
C PRO A 349 5.23 25.65 -28.75
N GLY A 350 3.92 25.69 -29.00
CA GLY A 350 3.05 26.85 -28.76
C GLY A 350 2.38 26.88 -27.39
N ASP A 351 2.53 25.85 -26.59
CA ASP A 351 2.07 25.86 -25.18
C ASP A 351 2.85 26.90 -24.37
N THR A 352 2.24 27.50 -23.36
CA THR A 352 2.94 28.44 -22.47
C THR A 352 3.77 27.72 -21.40
N LEU A 353 4.79 28.42 -20.88
CA LEU A 353 5.57 27.89 -19.73
C LEU A 353 4.67 27.64 -18.51
N ASN A 354 3.60 28.40 -18.32
CA ASN A 354 2.61 28.16 -17.27
C ASN A 354 1.90 26.82 -17.45
N THR A 355 1.53 26.48 -18.70
CA THR A 355 0.93 25.17 -19.03
C THR A 355 1.94 24.04 -18.77
N ALA A 356 3.18 24.23 -19.21
CA ALA A 356 4.26 23.26 -19.01
C ALA A 356 4.50 23.01 -17.51
N TYR A 357 4.66 24.07 -16.72
CA TYR A 357 4.81 23.98 -15.26
C TYR A 357 3.62 23.26 -14.60
N GLY A 358 2.40 23.61 -15.00
CA GLY A 358 1.19 22.94 -14.51
C GLY A 358 1.19 21.45 -14.80
N ARG A 359 1.60 21.03 -16.02
CA ARG A 359 1.72 19.60 -16.39
C ARG A 359 2.82 18.90 -15.61
N MET A 360 3.99 19.52 -15.41
CA MET A 360 5.06 18.98 -14.57
C MET A 360 4.56 18.70 -13.15
N ARG A 361 3.94 19.70 -12.52
CA ARG A 361 3.42 19.60 -11.15
C ARG A 361 2.30 18.57 -11.00
N ALA A 362 1.37 18.51 -11.95
CA ALA A 362 0.23 17.60 -11.90
C ALA A 362 0.62 16.12 -12.07
N ASN A 363 1.74 15.87 -12.77
CA ASN A 363 2.19 14.52 -13.10
C ASN A 363 3.48 14.09 -12.37
N ASP A 364 4.00 14.94 -11.49
CA ASP A 364 5.25 14.70 -10.74
C ASP A 364 6.42 14.33 -11.68
N VAL A 365 6.64 15.18 -12.71
CA VAL A 365 7.74 15.03 -13.66
C VAL A 365 8.56 16.31 -13.70
N SER A 366 9.88 16.18 -13.84
CA SER A 366 10.84 17.28 -13.89
C SER A 366 11.18 17.75 -15.32
N GLN A 367 10.62 17.07 -16.33
CA GLN A 367 10.92 17.36 -17.74
C GLN A 367 9.78 16.91 -18.65
N LEU A 368 9.61 17.64 -19.75
CA LEU A 368 8.57 17.40 -20.76
C LEU A 368 9.20 17.35 -22.15
N PRO A 369 8.99 16.27 -22.91
CA PRO A 369 9.27 16.27 -24.34
C PRO A 369 8.33 17.27 -25.04
N VAL A 370 8.89 18.00 -25.99
CA VAL A 370 8.15 18.94 -26.84
C VAL A 370 7.95 18.30 -28.19
N LEU A 371 6.71 18.05 -28.56
CA LEU A 371 6.34 17.42 -29.82
C LEU A 371 5.64 18.43 -30.73
N ASP A 372 5.90 18.32 -32.04
CA ASP A 372 5.16 19.10 -33.06
C ASP A 372 3.81 18.43 -33.42
N ASP A 373 3.07 19.05 -34.33
CA ASP A 373 1.76 18.52 -34.79
C ASP A 373 1.85 17.17 -35.53
N ASN A 374 3.04 16.74 -35.89
CA ASN A 374 3.29 15.43 -36.51
C ASN A 374 3.78 14.36 -35.48
N GLU A 375 3.65 14.66 -34.18
CA GLU A 375 4.14 13.81 -33.07
C GLU A 375 5.67 13.57 -33.12
N THR A 376 6.42 14.45 -33.78
CA THR A 376 7.89 14.42 -33.83
C THR A 376 8.44 15.19 -32.64
N ILE A 377 9.39 14.60 -31.92
CA ILE A 377 10.08 15.30 -30.83
C ILE A 377 11.02 16.35 -31.40
N ILE A 378 10.82 17.62 -31.01
CA ILE A 378 11.57 18.77 -31.48
C ILE A 378 12.34 19.50 -30.37
N GLY A 379 12.08 19.15 -29.12
CA GLY A 379 12.74 19.77 -27.97
C GLY A 379 12.45 19.01 -26.67
N LEU A 380 13.11 19.46 -25.64
CA LEU A 380 12.89 19.06 -24.25
C LEU A 380 12.83 20.33 -23.39
N LEU A 381 11.90 20.39 -22.46
CA LEU A 381 11.80 21.45 -21.46
C LEU A 381 11.94 20.82 -20.07
N ASP A 382 12.85 21.33 -19.26
CA ASP A 382 13.05 20.83 -17.90
C ASP A 382 12.89 21.93 -16.83
N GLU A 383 13.05 21.55 -15.54
CA GLU A 383 12.94 22.49 -14.42
C GLU A 383 14.06 23.55 -14.44
N GLU A 384 15.25 23.26 -14.99
CA GLU A 384 16.36 24.19 -15.11
C GLU A 384 16.03 25.28 -16.14
N ASP A 385 15.47 24.89 -17.29
CA ASP A 385 15.01 25.85 -18.32
C ASP A 385 13.98 26.81 -17.74
N LEU A 386 13.01 26.29 -16.97
CA LEU A 386 12.01 27.11 -16.28
C LEU A 386 12.63 28.05 -15.24
N LEU A 387 13.56 27.56 -14.45
CA LEU A 387 14.25 28.35 -13.42
C LEU A 387 15.02 29.51 -14.05
N LEU A 388 15.75 29.26 -15.13
CA LEU A 388 16.52 30.28 -15.85
C LEU A 388 15.59 31.30 -16.49
N ALA A 389 14.49 30.86 -17.13
CA ALA A 389 13.50 31.78 -17.69
C ALA A 389 12.89 32.72 -16.64
N VAL A 390 12.54 32.18 -15.45
CA VAL A 390 11.99 32.98 -14.34
C VAL A 390 13.01 33.95 -13.78
N HIS A 391 14.29 33.53 -13.71
CA HIS A 391 15.38 34.42 -13.27
C HIS A 391 15.55 35.61 -14.18
N ASP A 392 15.49 35.38 -15.49
CA ASP A 392 15.67 36.44 -16.49
C ASP A 392 14.44 37.36 -16.57
N SER A 393 13.23 36.83 -16.47
CA SER A 393 11.98 37.59 -16.49
C SER A 393 10.86 36.91 -15.68
N PRO A 394 10.39 37.53 -14.58
CA PRO A 394 9.25 36.97 -13.81
C PRO A 394 7.94 36.84 -14.61
N SER A 395 7.83 37.52 -15.76
CA SER A 395 6.65 37.45 -16.66
C SER A 395 6.72 36.32 -17.69
N CYS A 396 7.80 35.55 -17.73
CA CYS A 396 8.06 34.48 -18.71
C CYS A 396 7.01 33.37 -18.77
N PHE A 397 6.18 33.19 -17.73
CA PHE A 397 5.14 32.16 -17.73
C PHE A 397 4.12 32.28 -18.87
N ALA A 398 4.01 33.45 -19.54
CA ALA A 398 3.21 33.64 -20.72
C ALA A 398 3.94 33.32 -22.03
N ASP A 399 5.25 33.13 -21.99
CA ASP A 399 6.06 32.82 -23.15
C ASP A 399 5.78 31.40 -23.68
N ASN A 400 6.01 31.22 -24.98
CA ASN A 400 5.87 29.90 -25.59
C ASN A 400 7.05 28.98 -25.19
N VAL A 401 6.76 27.72 -25.01
CA VAL A 401 7.76 26.65 -24.72
C VAL A 401 8.91 26.65 -25.72
N SER A 402 8.62 26.88 -27.01
CA SER A 402 9.62 26.93 -28.07
C SER A 402 10.73 27.99 -27.88
N GLN A 403 10.53 28.98 -27.02
CA GLN A 403 11.51 30.03 -26.74
C GLN A 403 12.54 29.63 -25.68
N HIS A 404 12.22 28.60 -24.87
CA HIS A 404 12.98 28.21 -23.71
C HIS A 404 13.43 26.74 -23.72
N MET A 405 12.83 25.91 -24.58
CA MET A 405 13.18 24.47 -24.68
C MET A 405 14.60 24.28 -25.23
N THR A 406 15.30 23.25 -24.78
CA THR A 406 16.52 22.78 -25.45
C THR A 406 16.16 21.98 -26.71
N THR A 407 16.89 22.23 -27.80
CA THR A 407 16.76 21.52 -29.09
C THR A 407 17.94 20.55 -29.34
N GLU A 408 18.96 20.57 -28.51
CA GLU A 408 20.08 19.61 -28.54
C GLU A 408 19.71 18.31 -27.82
N LEU A 409 19.07 17.43 -28.56
CA LEU A 409 18.51 16.19 -28.04
C LEU A 409 19.47 15.01 -28.17
N ASP A 410 19.63 14.23 -27.10
CA ASP A 410 20.37 12.95 -27.13
C ASP A 410 19.43 11.80 -27.48
N ILE A 411 19.28 11.59 -28.78
CA ILE A 411 18.40 10.55 -29.36
C ILE A 411 19.15 9.24 -29.45
N ILE A 412 18.50 8.16 -29.01
CA ILE A 412 19.03 6.81 -29.04
C ILE A 412 18.00 5.85 -29.64
N ASP A 413 18.47 4.89 -30.44
CA ASP A 413 17.59 3.84 -30.97
C ASP A 413 17.21 2.85 -29.86
N TYR A 414 15.95 2.38 -29.87
CA TYR A 414 15.43 1.45 -28.88
C TYR A 414 16.21 0.14 -28.76
N ALA A 415 16.86 -0.31 -29.86
CA ALA A 415 17.66 -1.53 -29.91
C ALA A 415 19.11 -1.34 -29.41
N ALA A 416 19.48 -0.12 -29.02
CA ALA A 416 20.81 0.14 -28.46
C ALA A 416 20.99 -0.57 -27.10
N GLY A 417 22.23 -0.89 -26.77
CA GLY A 417 22.55 -1.50 -25.47
C GLY A 417 22.48 -0.50 -24.31
N ILE A 418 22.22 -0.99 -23.11
CA ILE A 418 22.14 -0.17 -21.86
C ILE A 418 23.41 0.67 -21.67
N ASP A 419 24.57 0.17 -22.02
CA ASP A 419 25.85 0.89 -21.88
C ASP A 419 25.90 2.21 -22.64
N SER A 420 25.12 2.35 -23.71
CA SER A 420 25.02 3.60 -24.47
C SER A 420 24.30 4.73 -23.76
N LEU A 421 23.57 4.46 -22.67
CA LEU A 421 22.93 5.45 -21.81
C LEU A 421 23.94 6.20 -20.90
N PHE A 422 25.04 5.56 -20.51
CA PHE A 422 25.97 6.14 -19.53
C PHE A 422 26.65 7.44 -20.01
N PRO A 423 27.09 7.59 -21.27
CA PRO A 423 27.62 8.86 -21.75
C PRO A 423 26.60 10.02 -21.65
N ILE A 424 25.33 9.75 -22.03
CA ILE A 424 24.23 10.73 -21.96
C ILE A 424 24.03 11.17 -20.50
N PHE A 425 23.92 10.21 -19.58
CA PHE A 425 23.72 10.50 -18.16
C PHE A 425 24.90 11.20 -17.48
N LYS A 426 26.15 10.89 -17.91
CA LYS A 426 27.36 11.61 -17.45
C LYS A 426 27.37 13.06 -17.90
N ALA A 427 26.80 13.36 -19.07
CA ALA A 427 26.64 14.73 -19.57
C ALA A 427 25.50 15.51 -18.90
N GLY A 428 24.80 14.89 -17.94
CA GLY A 428 23.67 15.55 -17.25
C GLY A 428 22.34 15.46 -17.98
N LYS A 429 22.30 14.84 -19.15
CA LYS A 429 21.16 14.81 -20.06
C LYS A 429 20.26 13.58 -19.86
N VAL A 430 19.16 13.56 -20.60
CA VAL A 430 18.15 12.50 -20.62
C VAL A 430 18.20 11.79 -21.97
N ALA A 431 18.02 10.48 -21.99
CA ALA A 431 17.99 9.74 -23.24
C ALA A 431 16.59 9.75 -23.86
N ILE A 432 16.50 10.21 -25.09
CA ILE A 432 15.28 10.21 -25.90
C ILE A 432 15.28 8.96 -26.75
N VAL A 433 14.35 8.03 -26.50
CA VAL A 433 14.29 6.75 -27.22
C VAL A 433 13.37 6.86 -28.42
N GLN A 434 13.87 6.42 -29.57
CA GLN A 434 13.10 6.39 -30.82
C GLN A 434 13.19 5.00 -31.52
N GLN A 435 12.19 4.74 -32.36
CA GLN A 435 12.22 3.69 -33.38
C GLN A 435 12.05 4.33 -34.74
N GLY A 436 13.16 4.49 -35.47
CA GLY A 436 13.15 5.33 -36.67
C GLY A 436 12.73 6.76 -36.31
N PRO A 437 11.71 7.36 -36.97
CA PRO A 437 11.22 8.70 -36.63
C PRO A 437 10.26 8.72 -35.43
N THR A 438 9.79 7.58 -34.95
CA THR A 438 8.76 7.50 -33.94
C THR A 438 9.36 7.65 -32.54
N PHE A 439 8.90 8.65 -31.79
CA PHE A 439 9.24 8.86 -30.39
C PHE A 439 8.57 7.78 -29.52
N LEU A 440 9.36 7.08 -28.70
CA LEU A 440 8.86 6.04 -27.79
C LEU A 440 8.75 6.50 -26.33
N GLY A 441 9.62 7.41 -25.90
CA GLY A 441 9.65 7.91 -24.55
C GLY A 441 11.03 8.35 -24.11
N LEU A 442 11.13 8.68 -22.83
CA LEU A 442 12.37 9.13 -22.17
C LEU A 442 12.89 8.04 -21.25
N ILE A 443 14.21 7.96 -21.11
CA ILE A 443 14.87 7.21 -20.03
C ILE A 443 15.70 8.17 -19.21
N THR A 444 15.46 8.18 -17.90
CA THR A 444 16.19 8.98 -16.93
C THR A 444 17.19 8.12 -16.14
N ARG A 445 18.04 8.77 -15.33
CA ARG A 445 18.96 8.06 -14.43
C ARG A 445 18.22 7.18 -13.43
N VAL A 446 17.06 7.64 -12.94
CA VAL A 446 16.24 6.90 -11.96
C VAL A 446 15.68 5.62 -12.58
N ASP A 447 15.24 5.67 -13.85
CA ASP A 447 14.73 4.49 -14.56
C ASP A 447 15.80 3.42 -14.69
N LEU A 448 17.02 3.82 -15.04
CA LEU A 448 18.16 2.89 -15.12
C LEU A 448 18.53 2.32 -13.74
N ILE A 449 18.59 3.14 -12.70
CA ILE A 449 18.87 2.69 -11.33
C ILE A 449 17.82 1.67 -10.89
N ASN A 450 16.54 1.94 -11.10
CA ASN A 450 15.45 1.03 -10.76
C ASN A 450 15.56 -0.30 -11.53
N HIS A 451 15.90 -0.24 -12.82
CA HIS A 451 16.11 -1.44 -13.63
C HIS A 451 17.30 -2.28 -13.14
N LEU A 452 18.42 -1.64 -12.81
CA LEU A 452 19.62 -2.33 -12.32
C LEU A 452 19.40 -2.95 -10.93
N ARG A 453 18.71 -2.23 -10.03
CA ARG A 453 18.39 -2.72 -8.68
C ARG A 453 17.61 -4.03 -8.69
N ARG A 454 16.70 -4.20 -9.66
CA ARG A 454 15.93 -5.45 -9.84
C ARG A 454 16.75 -6.66 -10.25
N LYS A 455 17.95 -6.45 -10.83
CA LYS A 455 18.86 -7.51 -11.27
C LYS A 455 19.87 -7.92 -10.20
N VAL A 456 19.94 -7.16 -9.10
CA VAL A 456 20.78 -7.52 -7.94
C VAL A 456 19.92 -8.39 -7.02
N PRO A 457 20.35 -9.64 -6.75
CA PRO A 457 19.61 -10.59 -5.91
C PRO A 457 19.47 -10.11 -4.46
#